data_48bbdfd8e5e9a74e3857b626a8d3a863
#
_entry.id   48bbdfd8e5e9a74e3857b626a8d3a863
#
_cell.length_a   1.000
_cell.length_b   1.000
_cell.length_c   1.000
_cell.angle_alpha   90.00
_cell.angle_beta   90.00
_cell.angle_gamma   90.00
#
_symmetry.space_group_name_H-M   'P 1'
#
loop_
_entity.id
_entity.type
_entity.pdbx_description
1 polymer ?
#
loop_
_entity_poly.entity_id
_entity_poly.type
_entity_poly.pdbx_seq_one_letter_code
_entity_poly.pdbx_strand_id
1 'polypeptide(L)'
;SYLLNAGHRQHSLDTLAFVEFGYQMQPIEELIGKGKGQITMAEVPLEKISWYACEDADLSYRLFEKFSVELEKENLLGLFNELEMPLVEVLAGIEKNGVKIDNKSLKELSADFAKRIKTIEKKAWKLAGEEFNLASPKQLKEILFDKLEISTAGIGKTKTGISTAAGELEKL
;
A
#
# COMPACT_ATOMS: atom_id res chain seq x y z
N SER A 1 -0.75 -11.29 18.55
CA SER A 1 -1.05 -12.22 17.44
C SER A 1 0.18 -12.52 16.58
N TYR A 2 0.99 -11.51 16.23
CA TYR A 2 2.18 -11.72 15.39
C TYR A 2 3.18 -12.73 16.01
N LEU A 3 3.47 -12.63 17.29
CA LEU A 3 4.37 -13.59 17.98
C LEU A 3 3.80 -15.02 18.00
N LEU A 4 2.49 -15.15 18.14
CA LEU A 4 1.83 -16.46 18.17
C LEU A 4 1.77 -17.10 16.79
N ASN A 5 1.66 -16.29 15.73
CA ASN A 5 1.58 -16.78 14.36
C ASN A 5 2.20 -15.79 13.36
N ALA A 6 3.52 -15.76 13.29
CA ALA A 6 4.26 -14.91 12.35
C ALA A 6 4.00 -15.25 10.86
N GLY A 7 3.46 -16.41 10.56
CA GLY A 7 3.09 -16.84 9.21
C GLY A 7 1.77 -16.23 8.71
N HIS A 8 0.94 -15.70 9.57
CA HIS A 8 -0.27 -14.97 9.19
C HIS A 8 0.10 -13.64 8.53
N ARG A 9 -0.57 -13.32 7.41
CA ARG A 9 -0.30 -12.08 6.67
C ARG A 9 -1.14 -10.89 7.14
N GLN A 10 -2.17 -11.14 7.92
CA GLN A 10 -3.12 -10.11 8.38
C GLN A 10 -3.29 -10.20 9.89
N HIS A 11 -3.04 -9.08 10.56
CA HIS A 11 -3.14 -8.93 12.01
C HIS A 11 -4.06 -7.75 12.39
N SER A 12 -4.94 -7.33 11.47
CA SER A 12 -5.93 -6.29 11.74
C SER A 12 -6.99 -6.79 12.72
N LEU A 13 -7.59 -5.87 13.46
CA LEU A 13 -8.57 -6.20 14.50
C LEU A 13 -9.77 -6.98 13.95
N ASP A 14 -10.30 -6.56 12.82
CA ASP A 14 -11.41 -7.22 12.12
C ASP A 14 -11.09 -8.65 11.71
N THR A 15 -9.89 -8.86 11.15
CA THR A 15 -9.44 -10.21 10.76
C THR A 15 -9.27 -11.11 11.99
N LEU A 16 -8.66 -10.59 13.06
CA LEU A 16 -8.47 -11.35 14.29
C LEU A 16 -9.80 -11.64 14.98
N ALA A 17 -10.74 -10.69 15.03
CA ALA A 17 -12.08 -10.91 15.56
C ALA A 17 -12.82 -12.04 14.83
N PHE A 18 -12.69 -12.06 13.51
CA PHE A 18 -13.30 -13.12 12.70
C PHE A 18 -12.63 -14.49 12.90
N VAL A 19 -11.29 -14.52 12.87
CA VAL A 19 -10.52 -15.78 13.00
C VAL A 19 -10.68 -16.39 14.40
N GLU A 20 -10.58 -15.55 15.43
CA GLU A 20 -10.51 -16.01 16.84
C GLU A 20 -11.88 -16.20 17.49
N PHE A 21 -12.90 -15.47 17.04
CA PHE A 21 -14.24 -15.47 17.64
C PHE A 21 -15.38 -15.75 16.65
N GLY A 22 -15.11 -15.84 15.35
CA GLY A 22 -16.14 -15.92 14.32
C GLY A 22 -17.01 -14.65 14.23
N TYR A 23 -16.53 -13.53 14.77
CA TYR A 23 -17.27 -12.29 14.85
C TYR A 23 -16.91 -11.35 13.69
N GLN A 24 -17.90 -10.92 12.94
CA GLN A 24 -17.74 -9.98 11.84
C GLN A 24 -17.97 -8.56 12.35
N MET A 25 -16.90 -7.78 12.42
CA MET A 25 -16.95 -6.38 12.83
C MET A 25 -17.61 -5.48 11.80
N GLN A 26 -18.13 -4.35 12.24
CA GLN A 26 -18.66 -3.31 11.38
C GLN A 26 -17.54 -2.67 10.55
N PRO A 27 -17.60 -2.70 9.20
CA PRO A 27 -16.61 -2.01 8.37
C PRO A 27 -16.69 -0.49 8.55
N ILE A 28 -15.54 0.18 8.64
CA ILE A 28 -15.47 1.64 8.79
C ILE A 28 -16.16 2.38 7.62
N GLU A 29 -16.20 1.77 6.45
CA GLU A 29 -16.85 2.35 5.28
C GLU A 29 -18.38 2.47 5.40
N GLU A 30 -19.00 1.73 6.30
CA GLU A 30 -20.42 1.89 6.63
C GLU A 30 -20.69 3.17 7.42
N LEU A 31 -19.69 3.69 8.12
CA LEU A 31 -19.77 4.95 8.85
C LEU A 31 -19.42 6.15 8.00
N ILE A 32 -18.29 6.08 7.31
CA ILE A 32 -17.71 7.23 6.59
C ILE A 32 -17.94 7.21 5.09
N GLY A 33 -18.45 6.10 4.52
CA GLY A 33 -18.64 5.93 3.07
C GLY A 33 -17.35 5.58 2.33
N LYS A 34 -17.39 5.61 0.99
CA LYS A 34 -16.28 5.28 0.10
C LYS A 34 -16.03 6.34 -0.97
N GLY A 35 -14.77 6.46 -1.38
CA GLY A 35 -14.38 7.29 -2.52
C GLY A 35 -14.58 8.79 -2.31
N LYS A 36 -15.02 9.50 -3.36
CA LYS A 36 -15.14 10.99 -3.33
C LYS A 36 -16.23 11.53 -2.39
N GLY A 37 -17.15 10.70 -1.94
CA GLY A 37 -18.21 11.05 -0.99
C GLY A 37 -17.89 10.70 0.45
N GLN A 38 -16.66 10.31 0.75
CA GLN A 38 -16.24 9.94 2.09
C GLN A 38 -16.22 11.15 3.02
N ILE A 39 -16.87 11.00 4.18
CA ILE A 39 -16.88 11.99 5.27
C ILE A 39 -15.79 11.66 6.29
N THR A 40 -15.49 12.59 7.18
CA THR A 40 -14.57 12.36 8.31
C THR A 40 -15.31 11.69 9.49
N MET A 41 -14.57 11.01 10.37
CA MET A 41 -15.16 10.42 11.59
C MET A 41 -15.83 11.48 12.49
N ALA A 42 -15.36 12.74 12.46
CA ALA A 42 -15.97 13.85 13.20
C ALA A 42 -17.38 14.22 12.71
N GLU A 43 -17.73 13.86 11.47
CA GLU A 43 -19.05 14.12 10.88
C GLU A 43 -20.05 12.97 11.09
N VAL A 44 -19.57 11.82 11.62
CA VAL A 44 -20.43 10.67 11.90
C VAL A 44 -21.27 10.94 13.15
N PRO A 45 -22.60 10.66 13.14
CA PRO A 45 -23.44 10.81 14.32
C PRO A 45 -22.92 10.03 15.53
N LEU A 46 -22.95 10.65 16.70
CA LEU A 46 -22.38 10.10 17.95
C LEU A 46 -22.91 8.69 18.28
N GLU A 47 -24.18 8.43 18.02
CA GLU A 47 -24.80 7.12 18.29
C GLU A 47 -24.14 6.00 17.47
N LYS A 48 -23.81 6.27 16.20
CA LYS A 48 -23.15 5.29 15.32
C LYS A 48 -21.69 5.10 15.68
N ILE A 49 -20.98 6.20 15.93
CA ILE A 49 -19.55 6.13 16.26
C ILE A 49 -19.33 5.51 17.64
N SER A 50 -20.27 5.70 18.59
CA SER A 50 -20.18 5.08 19.92
C SER A 50 -20.24 3.56 19.83
N TRP A 51 -21.15 3.01 19.02
CA TRP A 51 -21.22 1.58 18.81
C TRP A 51 -19.91 1.02 18.24
N TYR A 52 -19.41 1.62 17.17
CA TYR A 52 -18.17 1.24 16.53
C TYR A 52 -16.98 1.27 17.51
N ALA A 53 -16.85 2.36 18.27
CA ALA A 53 -15.77 2.49 19.25
C ALA A 53 -15.87 1.47 20.40
N CYS A 54 -17.10 1.14 20.85
CA CYS A 54 -17.32 0.11 21.87
C CYS A 54 -16.97 -1.28 21.33
N GLU A 55 -17.31 -1.58 20.09
CA GLU A 55 -16.96 -2.82 19.41
C GLU A 55 -15.44 -3.01 19.32
N ASP A 56 -14.72 -1.97 18.86
CA ASP A 56 -13.26 -1.97 18.79
C ASP A 56 -12.62 -2.22 20.17
N ALA A 57 -13.13 -1.57 21.20
CA ALA A 57 -12.63 -1.70 22.58
C ALA A 57 -12.88 -3.10 23.15
N ASP A 58 -14.10 -3.63 23.00
CA ASP A 58 -14.50 -4.96 23.51
C ASP A 58 -13.67 -6.06 22.84
N LEU A 59 -13.56 -6.04 21.52
CA LEU A 59 -12.81 -7.06 20.79
C LEU A 59 -11.32 -6.98 21.05
N SER A 60 -10.77 -5.77 21.20
CA SER A 60 -9.37 -5.60 21.60
C SER A 60 -9.11 -6.21 22.98
N TYR A 61 -10.01 -6.00 23.93
CA TYR A 61 -9.89 -6.56 25.28
C TYR A 61 -10.01 -8.10 25.28
N ARG A 62 -10.98 -8.66 24.56
CA ARG A 62 -11.12 -10.13 24.43
C ARG A 62 -9.90 -10.78 23.77
N LEU A 63 -9.35 -10.15 22.75
CA LEU A 63 -8.11 -10.63 22.12
C LEU A 63 -6.93 -10.56 23.09
N PHE A 64 -6.84 -9.50 23.90
CA PHE A 64 -5.82 -9.40 24.95
C PHE A 64 -5.93 -10.56 25.95
N GLU A 65 -7.12 -10.85 26.47
CA GLU A 65 -7.31 -11.96 27.43
C GLU A 65 -6.91 -13.29 26.79
N LYS A 66 -7.37 -13.57 25.57
CA LYS A 66 -7.05 -14.81 24.86
C LYS A 66 -5.56 -14.95 24.58
N PHE A 67 -4.96 -13.95 23.96
CA PHE A 67 -3.55 -14.02 23.56
C PHE A 67 -2.58 -13.98 24.74
N SER A 68 -2.96 -13.38 25.88
CA SER A 68 -2.14 -13.44 27.09
C SER A 68 -1.96 -14.88 27.59
N VAL A 69 -3.02 -15.66 27.59
CA VAL A 69 -2.97 -17.08 27.95
C VAL A 69 -2.15 -17.90 26.94
N GLU A 70 -2.30 -17.60 25.65
CA GLU A 70 -1.57 -18.32 24.60
C GLU A 70 -0.06 -17.99 24.63
N LEU A 71 0.31 -16.72 24.83
CA LEU A 71 1.71 -16.30 24.99
C LEU A 71 2.39 -16.99 26.17
N GLU A 72 1.68 -17.18 27.28
CA GLU A 72 2.19 -17.91 28.43
C GLU A 72 2.43 -19.40 28.10
N LYS A 73 1.44 -20.04 27.48
CA LYS A 73 1.54 -21.47 27.07
C LYS A 73 2.70 -21.72 26.12
N GLU A 74 2.94 -20.81 25.19
CA GLU A 74 4.01 -20.91 24.19
C GLU A 74 5.37 -20.39 24.70
N ASN A 75 5.46 -19.98 25.99
CA ASN A 75 6.67 -19.40 26.62
C ASN A 75 7.19 -18.15 25.89
N LEU A 76 6.29 -17.33 25.34
CA LEU A 76 6.62 -16.11 24.59
C LEU A 76 6.49 -14.83 25.43
N LEU A 77 6.03 -14.90 26.68
CA LEU A 77 5.86 -13.72 27.56
C LEU A 77 7.18 -12.97 27.80
N GLY A 78 8.30 -13.67 27.95
CA GLY A 78 9.62 -13.04 28.07
C GLY A 78 9.95 -12.19 26.85
N LEU A 79 9.84 -12.78 25.66
CA LEU A 79 10.05 -12.06 24.39
C LEU A 79 9.11 -10.86 24.25
N PHE A 80 7.83 -11.04 24.58
CA PHE A 80 6.83 -9.96 24.52
C PHE A 80 7.19 -8.80 25.46
N ASN A 81 7.49 -9.07 26.72
CA ASN A 81 7.70 -8.03 27.74
C ASN A 81 9.09 -7.39 27.68
N GLU A 82 10.13 -8.16 27.33
CA GLU A 82 11.52 -7.69 27.41
C GLU A 82 12.03 -7.12 26.08
N LEU A 83 11.42 -7.49 24.95
CA LEU A 83 11.84 -7.02 23.64
C LEU A 83 10.73 -6.24 22.92
N GLU A 84 9.59 -6.86 22.66
CA GLU A 84 8.55 -6.29 21.79
C GLU A 84 7.91 -5.03 22.38
N MET A 85 7.55 -5.08 23.65
CA MET A 85 6.92 -3.92 24.29
C MET A 85 7.87 -2.73 24.48
N PRO A 86 9.12 -2.90 24.93
CA PRO A 86 10.09 -1.81 24.95
C PRO A 86 10.42 -1.24 23.56
N LEU A 87 10.37 -2.06 22.51
CA LEU A 87 10.63 -1.62 21.14
C LEU A 87 9.59 -0.58 20.67
N VAL A 88 8.35 -0.61 21.19
CA VAL A 88 7.30 0.37 20.84
C VAL A 88 7.75 1.80 21.15
N GLU A 89 8.34 2.03 22.32
CA GLU A 89 8.85 3.36 22.71
C GLU A 89 10.00 3.82 21.82
N VAL A 90 10.90 2.89 21.46
CA VAL A 90 12.03 3.17 20.57
C VAL A 90 11.54 3.57 19.18
N LEU A 91 10.61 2.81 18.63
CA LEU A 91 10.02 3.09 17.31
C LEU A 91 9.26 4.43 17.32
N ALA A 92 8.45 4.68 18.34
CA ALA A 92 7.76 5.96 18.51
C ALA A 92 8.74 7.13 18.58
N GLY A 93 9.88 6.95 19.27
CA GLY A 93 10.97 7.94 19.31
C GLY A 93 11.59 8.19 17.94
N ILE A 94 11.86 7.15 17.18
CA ILE A 94 12.39 7.24 15.81
C ILE A 94 11.40 7.96 14.89
N GLU A 95 10.13 7.58 14.92
CA GLU A 95 9.08 8.20 14.11
C GLU A 95 8.88 9.68 14.45
N LYS A 96 8.88 10.02 15.74
CA LYS A 96 8.78 11.41 16.20
C LYS A 96 9.96 12.27 15.77
N ASN A 97 11.17 11.74 15.80
CA ASN A 97 12.38 12.45 15.34
C ASN A 97 12.42 12.59 13.83
N GLY A 98 11.86 11.61 13.10
CA GLY A 98 11.87 11.56 11.66
C GLY A 98 13.28 11.42 11.07
N VAL A 99 13.36 11.58 9.75
CA VAL A 99 14.62 11.51 8.99
C VAL A 99 14.87 12.85 8.32
N LYS A 100 16.08 13.41 8.51
CA LYS A 100 16.48 14.63 7.83
C LYS A 100 16.74 14.35 6.35
N ILE A 101 16.01 15.07 5.50
CA ILE A 101 16.13 14.96 4.05
C ILE A 101 17.10 16.05 3.55
N ASP A 102 18.05 15.66 2.69
CA ASP A 102 18.89 16.62 1.96
C ASP A 102 18.13 17.15 0.74
N ASN A 103 17.39 18.23 0.97
CA ASN A 103 16.59 18.89 -0.06
C ASN A 103 17.45 19.43 -1.23
N LYS A 104 18.74 19.76 -0.99
CA LYS A 104 19.62 20.27 -2.04
C LYS A 104 19.96 19.14 -3.02
N SER A 105 20.45 18.03 -2.51
CA SER A 105 20.77 16.85 -3.32
C SER A 105 19.56 16.33 -4.09
N LEU A 106 18.37 16.30 -3.46
CA LEU A 106 17.15 15.90 -4.15
C LEU A 106 16.74 16.86 -5.28
N LYS A 107 16.91 18.16 -5.10
CA LYS A 107 16.64 19.15 -6.16
C LYS A 107 17.62 19.01 -7.33
N GLU A 108 18.90 18.81 -7.05
CA GLU A 108 19.93 18.60 -8.06
C GLU A 108 19.64 17.30 -8.86
N LEU A 109 19.31 16.21 -8.18
CA LEU A 109 18.95 14.95 -8.77
C LEU A 109 17.68 15.05 -9.63
N SER A 110 16.65 15.75 -9.13
CA SER A 110 15.42 16.02 -9.88
C SER A 110 15.69 16.81 -11.16
N ALA A 111 16.54 17.82 -11.10
CA ALA A 111 16.92 18.61 -12.27
C ALA A 111 17.73 17.79 -13.30
N ASP A 112 18.62 16.92 -12.84
CA ASP A 112 19.36 16.00 -13.73
C ASP A 112 18.41 15.01 -14.40
N PHE A 113 17.52 14.38 -13.64
CA PHE A 113 16.53 13.46 -14.21
C PHE A 113 15.60 14.13 -15.22
N ALA A 114 15.15 15.36 -14.95
CA ALA A 114 14.33 16.10 -15.89
C ALA A 114 15.05 16.36 -17.22
N LYS A 115 16.36 16.66 -17.19
CA LYS A 115 17.17 16.82 -18.42
C LYS A 115 17.34 15.49 -19.16
N ARG A 116 17.60 14.42 -18.44
CA ARG A 116 17.77 13.08 -19.02
C ARG A 116 16.48 12.60 -19.67
N ILE A 117 15.35 12.76 -18.98
CA ILE A 117 14.02 12.40 -19.50
C ILE A 117 13.75 13.14 -20.80
N LYS A 118 13.92 14.49 -20.84
CA LYS A 118 13.74 15.28 -22.07
C LYS A 118 14.63 14.81 -23.22
N THR A 119 15.83 14.36 -22.91
CA THR A 119 16.77 13.86 -23.94
C THR A 119 16.27 12.52 -24.49
N ILE A 120 15.76 11.64 -23.64
CA ILE A 120 15.22 10.33 -24.03
C ILE A 120 13.92 10.52 -24.82
N GLU A 121 13.02 11.40 -24.37
CA GLU A 121 11.79 11.74 -25.08
C GLU A 121 12.06 12.20 -26.52
N LYS A 122 13.01 13.14 -26.70
CA LYS A 122 13.40 13.61 -28.04
C LYS A 122 13.96 12.49 -28.93
N LYS A 123 14.71 11.55 -28.35
CA LYS A 123 15.19 10.37 -29.08
C LYS A 123 14.04 9.46 -29.50
N ALA A 124 13.10 9.20 -28.59
CA ALA A 124 11.93 8.39 -28.87
C ALA A 124 11.06 9.02 -29.97
N TRP A 125 10.78 10.33 -29.89
CA TRP A 125 10.04 11.05 -30.94
C TRP A 125 10.74 11.02 -32.31
N LYS A 126 12.07 11.14 -32.31
CA LYS A 126 12.84 11.04 -33.57
C LYS A 126 12.70 9.65 -34.20
N LEU A 127 12.69 8.60 -33.39
CA LEU A 127 12.51 7.22 -33.86
C LEU A 127 11.07 6.97 -34.34
N ALA A 128 10.09 7.52 -33.63
CA ALA A 128 8.68 7.41 -33.98
C ALA A 128 8.28 8.29 -35.18
N GLY A 129 9.08 9.32 -35.50
CA GLY A 129 8.79 10.28 -36.56
C GLY A 129 7.77 11.34 -36.16
N GLU A 130 7.31 11.38 -34.93
CA GLU A 130 6.37 12.36 -34.38
C GLU A 130 6.49 12.50 -32.86
N GLU A 131 5.98 13.62 -32.34
CA GLU A 131 5.88 13.85 -30.90
C GLU A 131 4.61 13.20 -30.35
N PHE A 132 4.73 12.48 -29.24
CA PHE A 132 3.61 11.86 -28.53
C PHE A 132 3.89 11.81 -27.04
N ASN A 133 2.88 11.53 -26.22
CA ASN A 133 3.04 11.37 -24.78
C ASN A 133 3.50 9.94 -24.45
N LEU A 134 4.80 9.75 -24.15
CA LEU A 134 5.36 8.46 -23.76
C LEU A 134 4.75 7.90 -22.47
N ALA A 135 4.21 8.75 -21.60
CA ALA A 135 3.50 8.32 -20.39
C ALA A 135 2.04 7.89 -20.65
N SER A 136 1.56 7.99 -21.89
CA SER A 136 0.22 7.53 -22.29
C SER A 136 0.30 6.11 -22.85
N PRO A 137 -0.17 5.07 -22.13
CA PRO A 137 -0.17 3.70 -22.65
C PRO A 137 -0.89 3.54 -23.98
N LYS A 138 -1.92 4.36 -24.22
CA LYS A 138 -2.69 4.36 -25.47
C LYS A 138 -1.84 4.84 -26.65
N GLN A 139 -1.22 6.03 -26.51
CA GLN A 139 -0.39 6.59 -27.57
C GLN A 139 0.87 5.73 -27.81
N LEU A 140 1.48 5.25 -26.73
CA LEU A 140 2.65 4.37 -26.84
C LEU A 140 2.30 3.09 -27.60
N LYS A 141 1.14 2.50 -27.37
CA LYS A 141 0.65 1.33 -28.11
C LYS A 141 0.46 1.65 -29.60
N GLU A 142 -0.22 2.74 -29.93
CA GLU A 142 -0.44 3.17 -31.31
C GLU A 142 0.90 3.36 -32.05
N ILE A 143 1.89 3.98 -31.42
CA ILE A 143 3.20 4.18 -32.04
C ILE A 143 3.94 2.86 -32.21
N LEU A 144 4.04 2.03 -31.18
CA LEU A 144 4.86 0.82 -31.23
C LEU A 144 4.26 -0.26 -32.15
N PHE A 145 2.96 -0.49 -32.04
CA PHE A 145 2.35 -1.67 -32.66
C PHE A 145 1.54 -1.34 -33.92
N ASP A 146 0.95 -0.15 -34.01
CA ASP A 146 0.13 0.20 -35.18
C ASP A 146 0.96 0.98 -36.21
N LYS A 147 1.91 1.85 -35.79
CA LYS A 147 2.72 2.66 -36.72
C LYS A 147 4.07 2.03 -37.05
N LEU A 148 4.80 1.59 -36.02
CA LEU A 148 6.14 0.98 -36.22
C LEU A 148 6.05 -0.53 -36.47
N GLU A 149 4.86 -1.12 -36.38
CA GLU A 149 4.58 -2.54 -36.67
C GLU A 149 5.50 -3.50 -35.90
N ILE A 150 5.94 -3.13 -34.69
CA ILE A 150 6.80 -3.97 -33.87
C ILE A 150 6.02 -5.23 -33.49
N SER A 151 6.68 -6.39 -33.63
CA SER A 151 6.08 -7.69 -33.34
C SER A 151 5.57 -7.76 -31.90
N THR A 152 4.34 -8.23 -31.74
CA THR A 152 3.70 -8.42 -30.42
C THR A 152 3.87 -9.84 -29.88
N ALA A 153 4.74 -10.65 -30.52
CA ALA A 153 4.99 -12.02 -30.09
C ALA A 153 5.59 -12.05 -28.67
N GLY A 154 4.95 -12.76 -27.77
CA GLY A 154 5.38 -12.85 -26.37
C GLY A 154 4.93 -11.73 -25.44
N ILE A 155 4.22 -10.71 -25.95
CA ILE A 155 3.68 -9.60 -25.16
C ILE A 155 2.32 -9.98 -24.56
N GLY A 156 2.16 -9.75 -23.27
CA GLY A 156 0.89 -9.97 -22.57
C GLY A 156 -0.23 -9.06 -23.04
N LYS A 157 -1.49 -9.53 -22.91
CA LYS A 157 -2.69 -8.76 -23.24
C LYS A 157 -3.41 -8.34 -21.96
N THR A 158 -3.94 -7.12 -21.95
CA THR A 158 -4.84 -6.59 -20.92
C THR A 158 -6.27 -6.58 -21.44
N LYS A 159 -7.25 -6.21 -20.58
CA LYS A 159 -8.65 -6.02 -21.01
C LYS A 159 -8.81 -4.98 -22.15
N THR A 160 -7.86 -4.05 -22.27
CA THR A 160 -7.88 -2.95 -23.24
C THR A 160 -6.93 -3.16 -24.42
N GLY A 161 -6.31 -4.34 -24.53
CA GLY A 161 -5.43 -4.70 -25.65
C GLY A 161 -4.02 -5.10 -25.22
N ILE A 162 -3.04 -4.94 -26.11
CA ILE A 162 -1.63 -5.29 -25.87
C ILE A 162 -1.06 -4.45 -24.73
N SER A 163 -0.34 -5.07 -23.80
CA SER A 163 0.26 -4.41 -22.65
C SER A 163 1.47 -3.58 -23.07
N THR A 164 1.57 -2.36 -22.52
CA THR A 164 2.75 -1.51 -22.61
C THR A 164 3.42 -1.31 -21.24
N ALA A 165 3.20 -2.23 -20.29
CA ALA A 165 3.90 -2.24 -19.03
C ALA A 165 5.40 -2.45 -19.23
N ALA A 166 6.25 -1.85 -18.40
CA ALA A 166 7.70 -1.88 -18.56
C ALA A 166 8.25 -3.31 -18.74
N GLY A 167 7.85 -4.26 -17.87
CA GLY A 167 8.27 -5.66 -17.97
C GLY A 167 7.77 -6.41 -19.22
N GLU A 168 6.75 -5.89 -19.91
CA GLU A 168 6.33 -6.43 -21.21
C GLU A 168 7.15 -5.82 -22.35
N LEU A 169 7.47 -4.51 -22.26
CA LEU A 169 8.30 -3.85 -23.27
C LEU A 169 9.76 -4.32 -23.25
N GLU A 170 10.26 -4.78 -22.11
CA GLU A 170 11.60 -5.38 -21.99
C GLU A 170 11.75 -6.70 -22.78
N LYS A 171 10.66 -7.28 -23.26
CA LYS A 171 10.67 -8.50 -24.08
C LYS A 171 10.80 -8.21 -25.58
N LEU A 172 10.68 -6.93 -25.99
CA LEU A 172 10.85 -6.47 -27.37
C LEU A 172 12.33 -6.36 -27.73
#